data_9959d341665031d1327c0b5e6111bcd8
#
_entry.id   9959d341665031d1327c0b5e6111bcd8
#
_cell.length_a   1.000
_cell.length_b   1.000
_cell.length_c   1.000
_cell.angle_alpha   90.00
_cell.angle_beta   90.00
_cell.angle_gamma   90.00
#
_symmetry.space_group_name_H-M   'P 1'
#
loop_
_entity.id
_entity.type
_entity.pdbx_description
1 polymer ?
#
loop_
_entity_poly.entity_id
_entity_poly.type
_entity_poly.pdbx_seq_one_letter_code
_entity_poly.pdbx_strand_id
1 'polypeptide(L)'
;MKRISIWLIAIILSAVAGIFAVQIASAPSPEEIQITDTPVSNDGNCAYMWAYHNAPELTEKLSATFLAIDPVITVRAEYFGEDCVYADGHSTFGAMETDFYIRIPVDDLTNEEALGNWMSQVLPVIVQLPREEIQGKYGFVEFTFEKTETDRAIVRVPIQLYINSNGITGAKLFQMFHNFP
;
A
#
# COMPACT_ATOMS: atom_id res chain seq x y z
N MET A 1 -47.07 44.30 17.59
CA MET A 1 -45.80 43.72 18.02
C MET A 1 -45.20 42.64 17.11
N LYS A 2 -45.65 42.45 15.87
CA LYS A 2 -45.10 41.40 14.94
C LYS A 2 -44.20 41.95 13.81
N ARG A 3 -44.08 43.24 13.63
CA ARG A 3 -43.29 43.82 12.52
C ARG A 3 -41.83 44.14 12.84
N ILE A 4 -41.47 44.23 14.13
CA ILE A 4 -40.12 44.58 14.57
C ILE A 4 -39.19 43.37 14.47
N SER A 5 -39.70 42.16 14.66
CA SER A 5 -38.90 40.94 14.61
C SER A 5 -38.35 40.59 13.22
N ILE A 6 -39.04 40.97 12.15
CA ILE A 6 -38.65 40.64 10.77
C ILE A 6 -37.42 41.48 10.34
N TRP A 7 -37.35 42.74 10.76
CA TRP A 7 -36.22 43.61 10.44
C TRP A 7 -34.94 43.25 11.17
N LEU A 8 -35.06 42.79 12.42
CA LEU A 8 -33.87 42.31 13.20
C LEU A 8 -33.28 41.04 12.60
N ILE A 9 -34.12 40.13 12.09
CA ILE A 9 -33.64 38.89 11.45
C ILE A 9 -32.93 39.22 10.14
N ALA A 10 -33.41 40.18 9.36
CA ALA A 10 -32.77 40.57 8.11
C ALA A 10 -31.40 41.21 8.33
N ILE A 11 -31.21 41.99 9.40
CA ILE A 11 -29.94 42.62 9.73
C ILE A 11 -28.89 41.56 10.19
N ILE A 12 -29.31 40.58 10.97
CA ILE A 12 -28.43 39.49 11.46
C ILE A 12 -27.97 38.62 10.28
N LEU A 13 -28.87 38.28 9.35
CA LEU A 13 -28.51 37.49 8.16
C LEU A 13 -27.55 38.23 7.24
N SER A 14 -27.64 39.54 7.12
CA SER A 14 -26.73 40.37 6.30
C SER A 14 -25.31 40.42 6.92
N ALA A 15 -25.22 40.48 8.26
CA ALA A 15 -23.93 40.50 8.96
C ALA A 15 -23.18 39.17 8.84
N VAL A 16 -23.92 38.06 8.91
CA VAL A 16 -23.31 36.71 8.77
C VAL A 16 -22.79 36.47 7.34
N ALA A 17 -23.53 36.91 6.32
CA ALA A 17 -23.08 36.77 4.92
C ALA A 17 -21.80 37.60 4.63
N GLY A 18 -21.66 38.78 5.25
CA GLY A 18 -20.49 39.63 5.09
C GLY A 18 -19.22 39.01 5.72
N ILE A 19 -19.34 38.34 6.87
CA ILE A 19 -18.21 37.68 7.54
C ILE A 19 -17.70 36.48 6.73
N PHE A 20 -18.61 35.71 6.11
CA PHE A 20 -18.20 34.60 5.25
C PHE A 20 -17.48 35.03 3.97
N ALA A 21 -17.87 36.16 3.37
CA ALA A 21 -17.23 36.66 2.16
C ALA A 21 -15.80 37.16 2.40
N VAL A 22 -15.52 37.71 3.59
CA VAL A 22 -14.17 38.20 3.94
C VAL A 22 -13.22 37.03 4.24
N GLN A 23 -13.71 35.92 4.78
CA GLN A 23 -12.86 34.75 5.07
C GLN A 23 -12.43 33.97 3.81
N ILE A 24 -13.25 33.99 2.75
CA ILE A 24 -12.90 33.33 1.48
C ILE A 24 -11.80 34.12 0.73
N ALA A 25 -11.71 35.42 0.91
CA ALA A 25 -10.70 36.26 0.27
C ALA A 25 -9.30 36.18 0.92
N SER A 26 -9.18 35.53 2.09
CA SER A 26 -7.94 35.43 2.85
C SER A 26 -7.34 34.01 2.85
N ALA A 27 -7.82 33.09 2.03
CA ALA A 27 -7.18 31.81 1.85
C ALA A 27 -5.80 32.05 1.20
N PRO A 28 -4.70 31.57 1.79
CA PRO A 28 -3.41 31.62 1.14
C PRO A 28 -3.51 30.90 -0.20
N SER A 29 -3.07 31.57 -1.25
CA SER A 29 -2.87 30.94 -2.55
C SER A 29 -2.06 29.66 -2.36
N PRO A 30 -2.40 28.53 -2.99
CA PRO A 30 -1.53 27.37 -2.96
C PRO A 30 -0.14 27.85 -3.39
N GLU A 31 0.86 27.66 -2.53
CA GLU A 31 2.24 27.81 -2.95
C GLU A 31 2.41 26.94 -4.18
N GLU A 32 2.61 27.59 -5.31
CA GLU A 32 3.04 26.95 -6.53
C GLU A 32 4.36 26.26 -6.17
N ILE A 33 4.32 24.93 -6.00
CA ILE A 33 5.53 24.13 -5.83
C ILE A 33 6.33 24.41 -7.09
N GLN A 34 7.27 25.33 -6.99
CA GLN A 34 8.29 25.47 -8.02
C GLN A 34 9.05 24.14 -7.99
N ILE A 35 8.69 23.26 -8.94
CA ILE A 35 9.54 22.16 -9.33
C ILE A 35 10.82 22.85 -9.80
N THR A 36 11.81 22.92 -8.92
CA THR A 36 13.14 23.33 -9.29
C THR A 36 13.57 22.30 -10.32
N ASP A 37 13.59 22.70 -11.59
CA ASP A 37 14.24 21.93 -12.64
C ASP A 37 15.68 21.73 -12.18
N THR A 38 15.93 20.60 -11.53
CA THR A 38 17.30 20.15 -11.29
C THR A 38 17.90 19.99 -12.68
N PRO A 39 18.96 20.71 -13.04
CA PRO A 39 19.53 20.59 -14.37
C PRO A 39 19.94 19.15 -14.56
N VAL A 40 19.22 18.45 -15.44
CA VAL A 40 19.57 17.09 -15.84
C VAL A 40 20.88 17.21 -16.60
N SER A 41 21.95 16.67 -16.03
CA SER A 41 23.24 16.71 -16.69
C SER A 41 23.19 15.88 -17.97
N ASN A 42 23.65 16.46 -19.07
CA ASN A 42 23.65 15.83 -20.39
C ASN A 42 24.71 14.70 -20.56
N ASP A 43 25.24 14.16 -19.46
CA ASP A 43 26.40 13.27 -19.43
C ASP A 43 26.05 11.79 -19.55
N GLY A 44 24.85 11.45 -20.07
CA GLY A 44 24.36 10.07 -20.13
C GLY A 44 23.94 9.53 -18.76
N ASN A 45 23.97 10.34 -17.72
CA ASN A 45 23.51 10.00 -16.39
C ASN A 45 22.00 10.16 -16.28
N CYS A 46 21.36 9.29 -15.55
CA CYS A 46 19.93 9.36 -15.23
C CYS A 46 19.72 9.83 -13.77
N ALA A 47 18.52 10.31 -13.46
CA ALA A 47 18.08 10.54 -12.10
C ALA A 47 17.46 9.24 -11.54
N TYR A 48 17.96 8.77 -10.40
CA TYR A 48 17.45 7.58 -9.73
C TYR A 48 16.30 7.93 -8.81
N MET A 49 15.22 7.15 -8.88
CA MET A 49 14.04 7.26 -8.01
C MET A 49 13.62 5.87 -7.55
N TRP A 50 13.25 5.74 -6.27
CA TRP A 50 12.59 4.52 -5.79
C TRP A 50 11.22 4.39 -6.45
N ALA A 51 10.92 3.20 -6.95
CA ALA A 51 9.67 2.92 -7.65
C ALA A 51 9.12 1.54 -7.32
N TYR A 52 7.79 1.43 -7.42
CA TYR A 52 7.07 0.17 -7.40
C TYR A 52 6.42 -0.05 -8.76
N HIS A 53 6.65 -1.21 -9.34
CA HIS A 53 6.03 -1.61 -10.59
C HIS A 53 5.17 -2.85 -10.37
N ASN A 54 3.95 -2.84 -10.90
CA ASN A 54 3.09 -4.02 -10.83
C ASN A 54 3.73 -5.20 -11.56
N ALA A 55 3.54 -6.42 -11.01
CA ALA A 55 3.93 -7.68 -11.62
C ALA A 55 2.68 -8.45 -12.08
N PRO A 56 2.03 -8.06 -13.21
CA PRO A 56 0.72 -8.56 -13.58
C PRO A 56 0.72 -10.07 -13.90
N GLU A 57 1.74 -10.57 -14.60
CA GLU A 57 1.85 -11.99 -14.94
C GLU A 57 2.00 -12.87 -13.69
N LEU A 58 2.83 -12.44 -12.75
CA LEU A 58 3.03 -13.12 -11.47
C LEU A 58 1.76 -13.04 -10.61
N THR A 59 1.08 -11.90 -10.61
CA THR A 59 -0.20 -11.71 -9.92
C THR A 59 -1.27 -12.65 -10.46
N GLU A 60 -1.41 -12.77 -11.79
CA GLU A 60 -2.38 -13.66 -12.43
C GLU A 60 -2.10 -15.13 -12.10
N LYS A 61 -0.84 -15.55 -12.21
CA LYS A 61 -0.42 -16.91 -11.87
C LYS A 61 -0.73 -17.27 -10.42
N LEU A 62 -0.38 -16.38 -9.48
CA LEU A 62 -0.65 -16.60 -8.06
C LEU A 62 -2.14 -16.57 -7.75
N SER A 63 -2.91 -15.69 -8.40
CA SER A 63 -4.36 -15.65 -8.26
C SER A 63 -5.00 -16.98 -8.66
N ALA A 64 -4.58 -17.57 -9.79
CA ALA A 64 -5.05 -18.88 -10.20
C ALA A 64 -4.67 -20.00 -9.20
N THR A 65 -3.46 -19.92 -8.64
CA THR A 65 -2.98 -20.89 -7.66
C THR A 65 -3.77 -20.80 -6.34
N PHE A 66 -3.95 -19.57 -5.82
CA PHE A 66 -4.68 -19.36 -4.57
C PHE A 66 -6.18 -19.61 -4.70
N LEU A 67 -6.78 -19.35 -5.87
CA LEU A 67 -8.17 -19.72 -6.14
C LEU A 67 -8.43 -21.22 -5.97
N ALA A 68 -7.44 -22.06 -6.25
CA ALA A 68 -7.55 -23.50 -6.03
C ALA A 68 -7.40 -23.91 -4.54
N ILE A 69 -6.80 -23.07 -3.71
CA ILE A 69 -6.67 -23.28 -2.26
C ILE A 69 -7.92 -22.77 -1.56
N ASP A 70 -8.26 -21.50 -1.75
CA ASP A 70 -9.46 -20.88 -1.24
C ASP A 70 -9.83 -19.64 -2.09
N PRO A 71 -11.08 -19.57 -2.60
CA PRO A 71 -11.52 -18.47 -3.46
C PRO A 71 -11.61 -17.09 -2.77
N VAL A 72 -11.50 -17.03 -1.45
CA VAL A 72 -11.52 -15.76 -0.71
C VAL A 72 -10.17 -15.05 -0.69
N ILE A 73 -9.08 -15.76 -1.00
CA ILE A 73 -7.73 -15.18 -1.02
C ILE A 73 -7.57 -14.29 -2.26
N THR A 74 -7.15 -13.06 -2.06
CA THR A 74 -6.70 -12.20 -3.16
C THR A 74 -5.21 -11.91 -3.03
N VAL A 75 -4.53 -11.80 -4.17
CA VAL A 75 -3.09 -11.57 -4.24
C VAL A 75 -2.75 -10.48 -5.23
N ARG A 76 -1.69 -9.74 -4.92
CA ARG A 76 -1.03 -8.80 -5.82
C ARG A 76 0.48 -8.94 -5.63
N ALA A 77 1.24 -8.94 -6.70
CA ALA A 77 2.69 -8.91 -6.67
C ALA A 77 3.21 -7.60 -7.28
N GLU A 78 4.31 -7.10 -6.74
CA GLU A 78 4.99 -5.89 -7.20
C GLU A 78 6.50 -6.09 -7.21
N TYR A 79 7.15 -5.36 -8.08
CA TYR A 79 8.60 -5.21 -8.10
C TYR A 79 8.96 -3.87 -7.44
N PHE A 80 9.77 -3.91 -6.40
CA PHE A 80 10.39 -2.73 -5.82
C PHE A 80 11.81 -2.55 -6.36
N GLY A 81 12.18 -1.33 -6.70
CA GLY A 81 13.49 -1.06 -7.26
C GLY A 81 13.73 0.41 -7.55
N GLU A 82 14.58 0.66 -8.55
CA GLU A 82 14.96 2.01 -8.96
C GLU A 82 14.58 2.27 -10.41
N ASP A 83 13.87 3.36 -10.65
CA ASP A 83 13.76 3.96 -11.97
C ASP A 83 14.95 4.88 -12.21
N CYS A 84 15.62 4.68 -13.35
CA CYS A 84 16.64 5.57 -13.88
C CYS A 84 16.01 6.40 -14.99
N VAL A 85 15.69 7.68 -14.70
CA VAL A 85 14.99 8.60 -15.61
C VAL A 85 16.00 9.47 -16.34
N TYR A 86 16.01 9.42 -17.66
CA TYR A 86 16.92 10.16 -18.53
C TYR A 86 16.35 11.51 -18.93
N ALA A 87 17.22 12.41 -19.41
CA ALA A 87 16.86 13.77 -19.81
C ALA A 87 15.83 13.85 -20.94
N ASP A 88 15.75 12.82 -21.80
CA ASP A 88 14.80 12.72 -22.89
C ASP A 88 13.43 12.14 -22.45
N GLY A 89 13.28 11.81 -21.16
CA GLY A 89 12.06 11.33 -20.55
C GLY A 89 11.86 9.81 -20.63
N HIS A 90 12.75 9.05 -21.27
CA HIS A 90 12.68 7.59 -21.13
C HIS A 90 13.18 7.15 -19.75
N SER A 91 12.73 6.01 -19.28
CA SER A 91 13.21 5.41 -18.03
C SER A 91 13.54 3.94 -18.22
N THR A 92 14.46 3.45 -17.38
CA THR A 92 14.75 2.03 -17.23
C THR A 92 14.54 1.66 -15.76
N PHE A 93 13.92 0.50 -15.52
CA PHE A 93 13.66 0.00 -14.18
C PHE A 93 14.62 -1.13 -13.81
N GLY A 94 15.25 -1.03 -12.65
CA GLY A 94 16.07 -2.07 -12.06
C GLY A 94 15.37 -2.66 -10.83
N ALA A 95 14.77 -3.86 -10.94
CA ALA A 95 14.14 -4.52 -9.82
C ALA A 95 15.17 -4.98 -8.79
N MET A 96 14.96 -4.62 -7.53
CA MET A 96 15.77 -5.03 -6.37
C MET A 96 15.13 -6.19 -5.62
N GLU A 97 13.80 -6.17 -5.49
CA GLU A 97 13.05 -7.25 -4.84
C GLU A 97 11.64 -7.38 -5.39
N THR A 98 11.05 -8.54 -5.14
CA THR A 98 9.66 -8.85 -5.47
C THR A 98 8.89 -9.00 -4.17
N ASP A 99 7.81 -8.20 -4.03
CA ASP A 99 6.93 -8.14 -2.88
C ASP A 99 5.55 -8.72 -3.20
N PHE A 100 4.91 -9.29 -2.19
CA PHE A 100 3.62 -9.95 -2.33
C PHE A 100 2.63 -9.40 -1.31
N TYR A 101 1.43 -9.08 -1.74
CA TYR A 101 0.35 -8.56 -0.91
C TYR A 101 -0.82 -9.53 -0.96
N ILE A 102 -1.15 -10.10 0.18
CA ILE A 102 -2.19 -11.13 0.35
C ILE A 102 -3.29 -10.57 1.22
N ARG A 103 -4.51 -10.56 0.71
CA ARG A 103 -5.69 -10.15 1.49
C ARG A 103 -6.56 -11.38 1.74
N ILE A 104 -6.96 -11.57 2.98
CA ILE A 104 -7.76 -12.70 3.46
C ILE A 104 -8.86 -12.16 4.34
N PRO A 105 -10.15 -12.29 3.92
CA PRO A 105 -11.28 -12.02 4.79
C PRO A 105 -11.30 -13.01 5.96
N VAL A 106 -11.55 -12.51 7.18
CA VAL A 106 -11.59 -13.31 8.40
C VAL A 106 -12.71 -12.83 9.33
N ASP A 107 -13.28 -13.74 10.12
CA ASP A 107 -14.34 -13.40 11.07
C ASP A 107 -13.78 -12.89 12.41
N ASP A 108 -12.57 -13.32 12.77
CA ASP A 108 -11.96 -13.05 14.08
C ASP A 108 -10.46 -12.73 13.95
N LEU A 109 -10.09 -11.47 14.24
CA LEU A 109 -8.71 -10.99 14.23
C LEU A 109 -7.91 -11.37 15.50
N THR A 110 -8.59 -11.92 16.52
CA THR A 110 -7.94 -12.37 17.78
C THR A 110 -7.54 -13.83 17.76
N ASN A 111 -8.00 -14.59 16.77
CA ASN A 111 -7.68 -16.00 16.62
C ASN A 111 -6.33 -16.20 15.90
N GLU A 112 -5.24 -15.98 16.65
CA GLU A 112 -3.86 -16.05 16.14
C GLU A 112 -3.54 -17.41 15.49
N GLU A 113 -4.15 -18.51 15.96
CA GLU A 113 -3.97 -19.85 15.37
C GLU A 113 -4.56 -19.90 13.96
N ALA A 114 -5.76 -19.36 13.76
CA ALA A 114 -6.38 -19.32 12.44
C ALA A 114 -5.61 -18.40 11.49
N LEU A 115 -5.16 -17.23 11.96
CA LEU A 115 -4.36 -16.29 11.15
C LEU A 115 -3.01 -16.92 10.76
N GLY A 116 -2.33 -17.56 11.71
CA GLY A 116 -1.06 -18.26 11.43
C GLY A 116 -1.23 -19.47 10.52
N ASN A 117 -2.38 -20.16 10.56
CA ASN A 117 -2.69 -21.25 9.65
C ASN A 117 -2.87 -20.75 8.20
N TRP A 118 -3.48 -19.59 7.99
CA TRP A 118 -3.52 -18.94 6.68
C TRP A 118 -2.11 -18.63 6.16
N MET A 119 -1.25 -18.04 7.00
CA MET A 119 0.13 -17.77 6.65
C MET A 119 0.87 -19.08 6.27
N SER A 120 0.63 -20.15 7.01
CA SER A 120 1.24 -21.48 6.78
C SER A 120 0.82 -22.12 5.46
N GLN A 121 -0.34 -21.78 4.91
CA GLN A 121 -0.81 -22.26 3.61
C GLN A 121 -0.23 -21.41 2.45
N VAL A 122 -0.11 -20.11 2.63
CA VAL A 122 0.30 -19.16 1.58
C VAL A 122 1.82 -19.12 1.40
N LEU A 123 2.58 -19.01 2.49
CA LEU A 123 4.03 -18.80 2.42
C LEU A 123 4.78 -19.89 1.66
N PRO A 124 4.47 -21.20 1.81
CA PRO A 124 5.12 -22.25 1.02
C PRO A 124 4.92 -22.09 -0.48
N VAL A 125 3.75 -21.60 -0.92
CA VAL A 125 3.47 -21.36 -2.34
C VAL A 125 4.41 -20.29 -2.90
N ILE A 126 4.59 -19.19 -2.15
CA ILE A 126 5.48 -18.09 -2.56
C ILE A 126 6.94 -18.52 -2.62
N VAL A 127 7.44 -19.25 -1.60
CA VAL A 127 8.85 -19.66 -1.56
C VAL A 127 9.20 -20.77 -2.55
N GLN A 128 8.19 -21.44 -3.13
CA GLN A 128 8.36 -22.45 -4.18
C GLN A 128 8.30 -21.87 -5.59
N LEU A 129 8.06 -20.56 -5.74
CA LEU A 129 8.10 -19.92 -7.07
C LEU A 129 9.47 -20.15 -7.72
N PRO A 130 9.50 -20.48 -9.02
CA PRO A 130 10.75 -20.58 -9.78
C PRO A 130 11.55 -19.28 -9.70
N ARG A 131 12.86 -19.41 -9.56
CA ARG A 131 13.74 -18.22 -9.41
C ARG A 131 13.65 -17.24 -10.58
N GLU A 132 13.41 -17.76 -11.77
CA GLU A 132 13.23 -17.00 -13.02
C GLU A 132 11.98 -16.11 -13.04
N GLU A 133 11.01 -16.37 -12.16
CA GLU A 133 9.79 -15.57 -12.03
C GLU A 133 9.95 -14.42 -11.03
N ILE A 134 11.05 -14.42 -10.27
CA ILE A 134 11.34 -13.41 -9.26
C ILE A 134 12.34 -12.41 -9.84
N GLN A 135 11.95 -11.15 -9.94
CA GLN A 135 12.87 -10.08 -10.28
C GLN A 135 13.56 -9.56 -9.01
N GLY A 136 14.86 -9.31 -9.10
CA GLY A 136 15.68 -8.97 -7.93
C GLY A 136 15.81 -10.15 -6.96
N LYS A 137 15.57 -9.94 -5.68
CA LYS A 137 15.50 -10.96 -4.63
C LYS A 137 14.07 -11.09 -4.06
N TYR A 138 13.85 -12.06 -3.23
CA TYR A 138 12.62 -12.09 -2.43
C TYR A 138 12.59 -10.92 -1.43
N GLY A 139 11.54 -10.13 -1.44
CA GLY A 139 11.24 -9.09 -0.46
C GLY A 139 10.41 -9.64 0.71
N PHE A 140 9.14 -9.28 0.77
CA PHE A 140 8.24 -9.71 1.84
C PHE A 140 6.89 -10.22 1.30
N VAL A 141 6.15 -10.91 2.18
CA VAL A 141 4.72 -11.15 2.03
C VAL A 141 4.00 -10.32 3.08
N GLU A 142 3.14 -9.41 2.62
CA GLU A 142 2.26 -8.66 3.50
C GLU A 142 0.87 -9.31 3.52
N PHE A 143 0.47 -9.79 4.68
CA PHE A 143 -0.87 -10.30 4.92
C PHE A 143 -1.75 -9.18 5.46
N THR A 144 -2.87 -8.93 4.79
CA THR A 144 -3.97 -8.12 5.29
C THR A 144 -5.12 -9.06 5.66
N PHE A 145 -5.27 -9.36 6.95
CA PHE A 145 -6.44 -10.05 7.49
C PHE A 145 -7.53 -9.03 7.73
N GLU A 146 -8.65 -9.17 7.04
CA GLU A 146 -9.70 -8.15 7.02
C GLU A 146 -11.01 -8.71 7.55
N LYS A 147 -11.48 -8.18 8.68
CA LYS A 147 -12.80 -8.45 9.23
C LYS A 147 -13.84 -7.49 8.66
N THR A 148 -13.47 -6.21 8.51
CA THR A 148 -14.24 -5.16 7.85
C THR A 148 -13.26 -4.21 7.15
N GLU A 149 -13.76 -3.26 6.37
CA GLU A 149 -12.91 -2.24 5.73
C GLU A 149 -12.02 -1.45 6.71
N THR A 150 -12.48 -1.29 7.96
CA THR A 150 -11.77 -0.52 9.00
C THR A 150 -11.14 -1.39 10.08
N ASP A 151 -11.54 -2.65 10.20
CA ASP A 151 -11.04 -3.59 11.22
C ASP A 151 -10.21 -4.67 10.54
N ARG A 152 -8.89 -4.53 10.62
CA ARG A 152 -7.92 -5.38 9.93
C ARG A 152 -6.62 -5.49 10.72
N ALA A 153 -5.95 -6.62 10.56
CA ALA A 153 -4.58 -6.84 11.02
C ALA A 153 -3.65 -6.96 9.81
N ILE A 154 -2.51 -6.27 9.88
CA ILE A 154 -1.48 -6.33 8.83
C ILE A 154 -0.24 -6.98 9.44
N VAL A 155 0.26 -8.02 8.75
CA VAL A 155 1.46 -8.75 9.16
C VAL A 155 2.41 -8.84 7.98
N ARG A 156 3.60 -8.27 8.12
CA ARG A 156 4.64 -8.31 7.09
C ARG A 156 5.68 -9.38 7.42
N VAL A 157 5.87 -10.31 6.51
CA VAL A 157 6.78 -11.44 6.65
C VAL A 157 7.94 -11.30 5.66
N PRO A 158 9.14 -10.88 6.09
CA PRO A 158 10.32 -10.95 5.23
C PRO A 158 10.56 -12.40 4.82
N ILE A 159 10.53 -12.68 3.51
CA ILE A 159 10.54 -14.06 2.99
C ILE A 159 11.79 -14.81 3.43
N GLN A 160 12.95 -14.15 3.45
CA GLN A 160 14.21 -14.77 3.89
C GLN A 160 14.17 -15.19 5.38
N LEU A 161 13.50 -14.42 6.24
CA LEU A 161 13.33 -14.78 7.65
C LEU A 161 12.41 -15.99 7.81
N TYR A 162 11.32 -16.05 7.02
CA TYR A 162 10.44 -17.21 7.01
C TYR A 162 11.18 -18.49 6.57
N ILE A 163 11.97 -18.43 5.49
CA ILE A 163 12.79 -19.58 5.04
C ILE A 163 13.68 -20.10 6.16
N ASN A 164 14.23 -19.21 6.98
CA ASN A 164 15.12 -19.55 8.09
C ASN A 164 14.37 -19.95 9.38
N SER A 165 13.04 -19.88 9.41
CA SER A 165 12.24 -20.12 10.62
C SER A 165 12.01 -21.59 10.97
N ASN A 166 12.60 -22.53 10.17
CA ASN A 166 12.51 -23.97 10.39
C ASN A 166 11.07 -24.52 10.42
N GLY A 167 10.17 -23.95 9.63
CA GLY A 167 8.83 -24.50 9.42
C GLY A 167 7.89 -24.31 10.61
N ILE A 168 8.01 -23.23 11.37
CA ILE A 168 7.01 -22.86 12.38
C ILE A 168 5.67 -22.58 11.70
N THR A 169 4.54 -22.89 12.39
CA THR A 169 3.18 -22.77 11.87
C THR A 169 2.22 -22.26 12.95
N GLY A 170 0.97 -21.98 12.56
CA GLY A 170 -0.11 -21.58 13.47
C GLY A 170 0.20 -20.31 14.25
N ALA A 171 -0.29 -20.23 15.48
CA ALA A 171 -0.13 -19.05 16.33
C ALA A 171 1.33 -18.62 16.50
N LYS A 172 2.27 -19.56 16.54
CA LYS A 172 3.70 -19.21 16.66
C LYS A 172 4.24 -18.46 15.45
N LEU A 173 3.80 -18.84 14.25
CA LEU A 173 4.17 -18.15 13.02
C LEU A 173 3.59 -16.74 13.03
N PHE A 174 2.31 -16.59 13.38
CA PHE A 174 1.67 -15.28 13.49
C PHE A 174 2.39 -14.38 14.51
N GLN A 175 2.59 -14.86 15.74
CA GLN A 175 3.25 -14.10 16.81
C GLN A 175 4.68 -13.66 16.45
N MET A 176 5.42 -14.51 15.73
CA MET A 176 6.79 -14.20 15.29
C MET A 176 6.85 -12.94 14.43
N PHE A 177 5.87 -12.75 13.53
CA PHE A 177 5.91 -11.65 12.56
C PHE A 177 4.94 -10.51 12.88
N HIS A 178 3.88 -10.75 13.65
CA HIS A 178 2.95 -9.68 14.06
C HIS A 178 3.62 -8.65 14.99
N ASN A 179 4.56 -9.09 15.83
CA ASN A 179 5.33 -8.24 16.74
C ASN A 179 6.71 -7.84 16.16
N PHE A 180 6.97 -8.14 14.91
CA PHE A 180 8.21 -7.78 14.24
C PHE A 180 8.21 -6.28 13.93
N PRO A 181 9.28 -5.51 14.31
CA PRO A 181 9.35 -4.05 14.18
C PRO A 181 9.43 -3.57 12.74
#